data_bd44c52270ae9387297fc487f99cc0d0
#
_entry.id   bd44c52270ae9387297fc487f99cc0d0
#
_cell.length_a   1.000
_cell.length_b   1.000
_cell.length_c   1.000
_cell.angle_alpha   90.00
_cell.angle_beta   90.00
_cell.angle_gamma   90.00
#
_symmetry.space_group_name_H-M   'P 1'
#
loop_
_entity.id
_entity.type
_entity.pdbx_description
1 polymer ?
#
loop_
_entity_poly.entity_id
_entity_poly.type
_entity_poly.pdbx_seq_one_letter_code
_entity_poly.pdbx_strand_id
1 'polypeptide(L)'
;MERLVGTISRGVRAPIIRQGDDLAQIVVDSVLAASKSEGFSLHDRDVVAVTEAVVARAQGNYAHIDQIAADVRAKLGGETVGVLFPILSRNRFSVCLKGIARGAKKIVLMLSFPADEVGNHLIDEDLLDEKGVNPYSDTLTEAQYRALFGKVLHPFTGVDYVEFYSELIRENGAEAEIILSNNPKTILQYTDKVLCCDIHTRRRTKRILQNAGASVVLGLDDILTQPVDGSGCNPSYGLLGSNKATEETVKLFPKDCDQFLARVAASLKEQTGKNIEVMVYGDGAFKDPVGKIWELADPVVSPAYTPGLEGTPNEVKLKYLADNNFAHLSGDALKDAISAYIRNKDADLKGQMVSQGTTPRRLTDLIGSLADLTSGSGDKGTPIVLIQGYFDNYTK
;
A
#
# COMPACT_ATOMS: atom_id res chain seq x y z
N MET A 1 23.34 23.05 22.90
CA MET A 1 23.05 23.84 21.69
C MET A 1 21.61 23.49 21.31
N GLU A 2 20.76 24.44 21.11
CA GLU A 2 19.37 24.21 20.69
C GLU A 2 19.34 23.53 19.31
N ARG A 3 18.55 22.47 19.15
CA ARG A 3 18.43 21.76 17.86
C ARG A 3 17.51 22.57 16.95
N LEU A 4 18.04 23.07 15.84
CA LEU A 4 17.30 23.89 14.87
C LEU A 4 16.66 23.06 13.74
N VAL A 5 17.05 21.77 13.61
CA VAL A 5 16.52 20.85 12.61
C VAL A 5 15.68 19.80 13.31
N GLY A 6 14.43 19.68 12.91
CA GLY A 6 13.51 18.66 13.43
C GLY A 6 13.74 17.28 12.81
N THR A 7 12.71 16.75 12.12
CA THR A 7 12.79 15.44 11.46
C THR A 7 13.76 15.46 10.29
N ILE A 8 14.62 14.44 10.22
CA ILE A 8 15.52 14.19 9.10
C ILE A 8 15.23 12.79 8.58
N SER A 9 15.02 12.66 7.27
CA SER A 9 14.84 11.39 6.59
C SER A 9 15.98 11.13 5.60
N ARG A 10 16.63 9.97 5.71
CA ARG A 10 17.78 9.57 4.89
C ARG A 10 17.55 8.24 4.23
N GLY A 11 17.63 8.18 2.89
CA GLY A 11 17.72 6.92 2.17
C GLY A 11 19.11 6.30 2.36
N VAL A 12 19.17 5.10 2.90
CA VAL A 12 20.41 4.36 3.14
C VAL A 12 20.60 3.33 2.04
N ARG A 13 21.75 3.39 1.37
CA ARG A 13 22.11 2.42 0.33
C ARG A 13 22.39 1.05 0.93
N ALA A 14 21.96 0.01 0.22
CA ALA A 14 22.23 -1.37 0.55
C ALA A 14 22.81 -2.13 -0.66
N PRO A 15 23.49 -3.25 -0.46
CA PRO A 15 23.84 -4.14 -1.55
C PRO A 15 22.58 -4.67 -2.26
N ILE A 16 22.75 -5.28 -3.44
CA ILE A 16 21.65 -5.92 -4.15
C ILE A 16 21.20 -7.14 -3.36
N ILE A 17 19.99 -7.07 -2.80
CA ILE A 17 19.40 -8.15 -1.99
C ILE A 17 18.97 -9.30 -2.89
N ARG A 18 19.27 -10.53 -2.46
CA ARG A 18 18.88 -11.78 -3.13
C ARG A 18 18.11 -12.68 -2.19
N GLN A 19 17.42 -13.65 -2.75
CA GLN A 19 16.79 -14.71 -1.96
C GLN A 19 17.82 -15.45 -1.09
N GLY A 20 17.49 -15.61 0.20
CA GLY A 20 18.34 -16.27 1.18
C GLY A 20 19.39 -15.37 1.84
N ASP A 21 19.52 -14.11 1.45
CA ASP A 21 20.42 -13.17 2.12
C ASP A 21 19.95 -12.93 3.56
N ASP A 22 20.90 -12.75 4.48
CA ASP A 22 20.61 -12.29 5.85
C ASP A 22 20.29 -10.79 5.86
N LEU A 23 19.05 -10.48 5.49
CA LEU A 23 18.61 -9.10 5.37
C LEU A 23 18.72 -8.33 6.69
N ALA A 24 18.51 -8.98 7.84
CA ALA A 24 18.62 -8.27 9.12
C ALA A 24 20.05 -7.77 9.37
N GLN A 25 21.05 -8.61 9.10
CA GLN A 25 22.44 -8.19 9.20
C GLN A 25 22.79 -7.11 8.18
N ILE A 26 22.33 -7.25 6.92
CA ILE A 26 22.57 -6.25 5.87
C ILE A 26 21.98 -4.89 6.25
N VAL A 27 20.79 -4.84 6.84
CA VAL A 27 20.16 -3.59 7.30
C VAL A 27 20.99 -2.93 8.39
N VAL A 28 21.41 -3.68 9.39
CA VAL A 28 22.21 -3.18 10.50
C VAL A 28 23.55 -2.63 10.00
N ASP A 29 24.27 -3.42 9.20
CA ASP A 29 25.58 -3.01 8.65
C ASP A 29 25.47 -1.77 7.77
N SER A 30 24.43 -1.68 6.94
CA SER A 30 24.18 -0.53 6.07
C SER A 30 23.91 0.75 6.86
N VAL A 31 23.08 0.67 7.91
CA VAL A 31 22.77 1.82 8.78
C VAL A 31 24.00 2.28 9.54
N LEU A 32 24.79 1.37 10.11
CA LEU A 32 26.01 1.69 10.85
C LEU A 32 27.11 2.25 9.93
N ALA A 33 27.27 1.68 8.74
CA ALA A 33 28.21 2.18 7.75
C ALA A 33 27.82 3.60 7.29
N ALA A 34 26.53 3.87 7.05
CA ALA A 34 26.04 5.20 6.70
C ALA A 34 26.27 6.20 7.84
N SER A 35 25.97 5.82 9.08
CA SER A 35 26.25 6.66 10.27
C SER A 35 27.72 7.06 10.35
N LYS A 36 28.60 6.10 10.14
CA LYS A 36 30.07 6.33 10.19
C LYS A 36 30.57 7.19 9.03
N SER A 37 30.12 6.91 7.80
CA SER A 37 30.60 7.62 6.60
C SER A 37 30.13 9.07 6.54
N GLU A 38 28.88 9.32 6.98
CA GLU A 38 28.25 10.65 6.93
C GLU A 38 28.41 11.44 8.26
N GLY A 39 29.02 10.84 9.28
CA GLY A 39 29.35 11.51 10.55
C GLY A 39 28.14 11.87 11.41
N PHE A 40 27.05 11.13 11.34
CA PHE A 40 25.89 11.35 12.22
C PHE A 40 25.77 10.24 13.29
N SER A 41 25.21 10.59 14.44
CA SER A 41 24.96 9.65 15.53
C SER A 41 23.54 9.13 15.50
N LEU A 42 23.34 7.88 15.91
CA LEU A 42 22.01 7.29 16.13
C LEU A 42 21.50 7.63 17.53
N HIS A 43 20.21 7.81 17.68
CA HIS A 43 19.57 8.21 18.93
C HIS A 43 18.43 7.26 19.30
N ASP A 44 18.03 7.29 20.56
CA ASP A 44 16.81 6.58 20.98
C ASP A 44 15.60 7.11 20.24
N ARG A 45 14.73 6.21 19.81
CA ARG A 45 13.55 6.46 19.00
C ARG A 45 13.81 6.97 17.57
N ASP A 46 15.03 6.89 17.07
CA ASP A 46 15.22 6.91 15.61
C ASP A 46 14.45 5.74 15.00
N VAL A 47 14.05 5.87 13.75
CA VAL A 47 13.28 4.83 13.05
C VAL A 47 14.08 4.31 11.85
N VAL A 48 14.25 2.99 11.78
CA VAL A 48 14.76 2.29 10.60
C VAL A 48 13.58 1.65 9.88
N ALA A 49 13.26 2.15 8.71
CA ALA A 49 12.20 1.63 7.87
C ALA A 49 12.81 0.86 6.68
N VAL A 50 12.29 -0.35 6.42
CA VAL A 50 12.77 -1.22 5.34
C VAL A 50 11.62 -1.51 4.40
N THR A 51 11.82 -1.34 3.08
CA THR A 51 10.75 -1.58 2.11
C THR A 51 10.32 -3.06 2.08
N GLU A 52 9.01 -3.29 1.99
CA GLU A 52 8.42 -4.62 1.88
C GLU A 52 9.07 -5.44 0.75
N ALA A 53 9.45 -4.76 -0.32
CA ALA A 53 9.97 -5.39 -1.53
C ALA A 53 11.26 -6.17 -1.29
N VAL A 54 12.22 -5.65 -0.52
CA VAL A 54 13.46 -6.37 -0.22
C VAL A 54 13.26 -7.44 0.85
N VAL A 55 12.29 -7.25 1.76
CA VAL A 55 11.93 -8.27 2.74
C VAL A 55 11.37 -9.51 2.05
N ALA A 56 10.36 -9.34 1.20
CA ALA A 56 9.78 -10.43 0.42
C ALA A 56 10.82 -11.10 -0.50
N ARG A 57 11.73 -10.30 -1.10
CA ARG A 57 12.80 -10.80 -1.96
C ARG A 57 13.78 -11.68 -1.18
N ALA A 58 14.24 -11.26 -0.03
CA ALA A 58 15.13 -12.05 0.82
C ALA A 58 14.47 -13.35 1.28
N GLN A 59 13.16 -13.32 1.55
CA GLN A 59 12.35 -14.49 1.89
C GLN A 59 12.17 -15.46 0.72
N GLY A 60 12.41 -15.05 -0.54
CA GLY A 60 12.06 -15.84 -1.71
C GLY A 60 10.56 -16.10 -1.86
N ASN A 61 9.73 -15.15 -1.39
CA ASN A 61 8.28 -15.30 -1.38
C ASN A 61 7.67 -15.00 -2.76
N TYR A 62 7.75 -15.96 -3.67
CA TYR A 62 7.30 -15.84 -5.06
C TYR A 62 6.25 -16.90 -5.41
N ALA A 63 5.43 -16.60 -6.42
CA ALA A 63 4.50 -17.55 -7.01
C ALA A 63 4.49 -17.41 -8.54
N HIS A 64 4.48 -18.56 -9.24
CA HIS A 64 4.26 -18.62 -10.68
C HIS A 64 2.77 -18.55 -11.02
N ILE A 65 2.42 -18.03 -12.18
CA ILE A 65 1.02 -17.88 -12.62
C ILE A 65 0.28 -19.24 -12.70
N ASP A 66 0.96 -20.35 -12.95
CA ASP A 66 0.33 -21.69 -12.91
C ASP A 66 -0.04 -22.11 -11.49
N GLN A 67 0.72 -21.70 -10.49
CA GLN A 67 0.39 -21.96 -9.07
C GLN A 67 -0.82 -21.12 -8.63
N ILE A 68 -0.93 -19.87 -9.13
CA ILE A 68 -2.13 -19.05 -8.96
C ILE A 68 -3.32 -19.73 -9.64
N ALA A 69 -3.15 -20.22 -10.87
CA ALA A 69 -4.20 -20.90 -11.62
C ALA A 69 -4.70 -22.16 -10.92
N ALA A 70 -3.78 -22.94 -10.33
CA ALA A 70 -4.14 -24.15 -9.59
C ALA A 70 -5.01 -23.82 -8.37
N ASP A 71 -4.65 -22.81 -7.58
CA ASP A 71 -5.41 -22.40 -6.40
C ASP A 71 -6.77 -21.78 -6.77
N VAL A 72 -6.81 -20.92 -7.80
CA VAL A 72 -8.05 -20.34 -8.33
C VAL A 72 -9.01 -21.43 -8.81
N ARG A 73 -8.51 -22.41 -9.59
CA ARG A 73 -9.33 -23.52 -10.09
C ARG A 73 -9.85 -24.39 -8.94
N ALA A 74 -9.04 -24.68 -7.96
CA ALA A 74 -9.46 -25.47 -6.81
C ALA A 74 -10.56 -24.77 -5.99
N LYS A 75 -10.47 -23.45 -5.83
CA LYS A 75 -11.39 -22.66 -4.99
C LYS A 75 -12.64 -22.18 -5.72
N LEU A 76 -12.55 -21.89 -7.03
CA LEU A 76 -13.64 -21.31 -7.84
C LEU A 76 -14.19 -22.29 -8.91
N GLY A 77 -13.63 -23.49 -9.05
CA GLY A 77 -14.18 -24.58 -9.86
C GLY A 77 -13.90 -24.50 -11.37
N GLY A 78 -13.12 -23.55 -11.84
CA GLY A 78 -12.58 -23.53 -13.22
C GLY A 78 -13.52 -23.21 -14.37
N GLU A 79 -14.78 -22.91 -14.12
CA GLU A 79 -15.77 -22.52 -15.14
C GLU A 79 -15.77 -20.98 -15.36
N THR A 80 -16.91 -20.33 -15.24
CA THR A 80 -17.01 -18.86 -15.32
C THR A 80 -16.70 -18.24 -13.97
N VAL A 81 -15.74 -17.32 -13.92
CA VAL A 81 -15.36 -16.58 -12.73
C VAL A 81 -15.59 -15.07 -12.95
N GLY A 82 -16.32 -14.45 -12.02
CA GLY A 82 -16.46 -13.01 -11.95
C GLY A 82 -15.25 -12.40 -11.21
N VAL A 83 -14.57 -11.47 -11.84
CA VAL A 83 -13.41 -10.75 -11.28
C VAL A 83 -13.78 -9.29 -11.11
N LEU A 84 -13.80 -8.77 -9.86
CA LEU A 84 -14.34 -7.46 -9.55
C LEU A 84 -13.29 -6.48 -9.10
N PHE A 85 -13.39 -5.26 -9.60
CA PHE A 85 -12.76 -4.06 -9.11
C PHE A 85 -11.23 -4.15 -8.92
N PRO A 86 -10.49 -4.72 -9.87
CA PRO A 86 -9.04 -4.69 -9.78
C PRO A 86 -8.52 -3.26 -9.96
N ILE A 87 -7.34 -3.00 -9.41
CA ILE A 87 -6.59 -1.80 -9.77
C ILE A 87 -6.06 -1.89 -11.20
N LEU A 88 -5.98 -0.76 -11.88
CA LEU A 88 -5.47 -0.65 -13.23
C LEU A 88 -3.93 -0.62 -13.21
N SER A 89 -3.30 -1.79 -13.35
CA SER A 89 -1.86 -1.91 -13.16
C SER A 89 -1.21 -2.92 -14.09
N ARG A 90 -0.08 -2.52 -14.71
CA ARG A 90 0.76 -3.37 -15.57
C ARG A 90 1.74 -4.26 -14.79
N ASN A 91 2.04 -3.92 -13.54
CA ASN A 91 3.07 -4.56 -12.73
C ASN A 91 2.55 -5.23 -11.46
N ARG A 92 1.27 -5.09 -11.16
CA ARG A 92 0.61 -5.71 -10.01
C ARG A 92 -0.47 -6.66 -10.47
N PHE A 93 -1.67 -6.15 -10.74
CA PHE A 93 -2.83 -6.99 -11.07
C PHE A 93 -2.68 -7.76 -12.39
N SER A 94 -1.99 -7.23 -13.40
CA SER A 94 -1.86 -7.91 -14.70
C SER A 94 -1.28 -9.32 -14.60
N VAL A 95 -0.25 -9.53 -13.78
CA VAL A 95 0.34 -10.87 -13.61
C VAL A 95 -0.59 -11.79 -12.81
N CYS A 96 -1.28 -11.26 -11.80
CA CYS A 96 -2.32 -12.01 -11.09
C CYS A 96 -3.43 -12.43 -12.05
N LEU A 97 -3.86 -11.54 -12.94
CA LEU A 97 -4.92 -11.80 -13.93
C LEU A 97 -4.53 -12.92 -14.91
N LYS A 98 -3.25 -13.01 -15.33
CA LYS A 98 -2.75 -14.15 -16.12
C LYS A 98 -3.01 -15.48 -15.41
N GLY A 99 -2.66 -15.58 -14.13
CA GLY A 99 -2.88 -16.78 -13.33
C GLY A 99 -4.37 -17.07 -13.12
N ILE A 100 -5.17 -16.05 -12.83
CA ILE A 100 -6.63 -16.17 -12.68
C ILE A 100 -7.27 -16.69 -13.98
N ALA A 101 -6.87 -16.15 -15.14
CA ALA A 101 -7.36 -16.58 -16.44
C ALA A 101 -7.00 -18.03 -16.76
N ARG A 102 -5.77 -18.46 -16.49
CA ARG A 102 -5.39 -19.89 -16.64
C ARG A 102 -6.19 -20.82 -15.71
N GLY A 103 -6.74 -20.28 -14.63
CA GLY A 103 -7.55 -21.03 -13.66
C GLY A 103 -9.02 -21.22 -14.05
N ALA A 104 -9.52 -20.58 -15.10
CA ALA A 104 -10.94 -20.58 -15.48
C ALA A 104 -11.13 -20.72 -17.00
N LYS A 105 -12.31 -21.13 -17.44
CA LYS A 105 -12.70 -21.16 -18.88
C LYS A 105 -13.10 -19.77 -19.37
N LYS A 106 -13.78 -19.01 -18.54
CA LYS A 106 -14.26 -17.66 -18.84
C LYS A 106 -14.07 -16.72 -17.65
N ILE A 107 -13.61 -15.52 -17.95
CA ILE A 107 -13.54 -14.41 -16.99
C ILE A 107 -14.54 -13.34 -17.39
N VAL A 108 -15.42 -12.99 -16.47
CA VAL A 108 -16.20 -11.76 -16.55
C VAL A 108 -15.53 -10.73 -15.67
N LEU A 109 -14.79 -9.82 -16.29
CA LEU A 109 -14.04 -8.77 -15.58
C LEU A 109 -14.88 -7.52 -15.45
N MET A 110 -15.22 -7.16 -14.22
CA MET A 110 -15.98 -5.96 -13.91
C MET A 110 -15.04 -4.87 -13.38
N LEU A 111 -14.92 -3.81 -14.15
CA LEU A 111 -14.12 -2.64 -13.82
C LEU A 111 -14.99 -1.57 -13.17
N SER A 112 -14.46 -0.90 -12.15
CA SER A 112 -15.05 0.34 -11.62
C SER A 112 -14.75 1.52 -12.55
N PHE A 113 -15.64 2.52 -12.55
CA PHE A 113 -15.47 3.75 -13.33
C PHE A 113 -16.11 4.94 -12.59
N PRO A 114 -15.63 6.16 -12.75
CA PRO A 114 -14.61 6.62 -13.71
C PRO A 114 -13.19 6.14 -13.41
N ALA A 115 -12.90 5.69 -12.19
CA ALA A 115 -11.57 5.28 -11.76
C ALA A 115 -11.62 4.01 -10.90
N ASP A 116 -10.47 3.36 -10.72
CA ASP A 116 -10.30 2.34 -9.69
C ASP A 116 -10.22 2.97 -8.28
N GLU A 117 -10.11 2.14 -7.23
CA GLU A 117 -10.11 2.63 -5.85
C GLU A 117 -8.85 3.42 -5.45
N VAL A 118 -7.77 3.32 -6.22
CA VAL A 118 -6.53 4.08 -6.01
C VAL A 118 -6.41 5.27 -6.96
N GLY A 119 -7.46 5.56 -7.75
CA GLY A 119 -7.60 6.75 -8.56
C GLY A 119 -7.03 6.66 -9.97
N ASN A 120 -6.71 5.46 -10.49
CA ASN A 120 -6.41 5.32 -11.92
C ASN A 120 -7.69 5.46 -12.73
N HIS A 121 -7.78 6.50 -13.55
CA HIS A 121 -8.96 6.80 -14.34
C HIS A 121 -9.05 5.93 -15.61
N LEU A 122 -10.21 5.30 -15.80
CA LEU A 122 -10.61 4.69 -17.08
C LEU A 122 -11.26 5.71 -18.00
N ILE A 123 -11.95 6.70 -17.43
CA ILE A 123 -12.71 7.71 -18.16
C ILE A 123 -12.55 9.03 -17.42
N ASP A 124 -12.43 10.12 -18.14
CA ASP A 124 -12.47 11.45 -17.54
C ASP A 124 -13.90 11.78 -17.07
N GLU A 125 -14.03 12.41 -15.90
CA GLU A 125 -15.32 12.73 -15.29
C GLU A 125 -16.12 13.70 -16.15
N ASP A 126 -15.47 14.71 -16.76
CA ASP A 126 -16.12 15.67 -17.63
C ASP A 126 -16.70 14.98 -18.88
N LEU A 127 -15.98 13.98 -19.41
CA LEU A 127 -16.44 13.19 -20.54
C LEU A 127 -17.64 12.29 -20.20
N LEU A 128 -17.72 11.77 -18.97
CA LEU A 128 -18.93 11.05 -18.49
C LEU A 128 -20.15 11.97 -18.50
N ASP A 129 -19.98 13.19 -17.96
CA ASP A 129 -21.05 14.19 -17.91
C ASP A 129 -21.51 14.61 -19.30
N GLU A 130 -20.60 14.84 -20.24
CA GLU A 130 -20.91 15.13 -21.65
C GLU A 130 -21.70 14.02 -22.34
N LYS A 131 -21.43 12.76 -22.00
CA LYS A 131 -22.11 11.59 -22.55
C LYS A 131 -23.38 11.21 -21.79
N GLY A 132 -23.69 11.87 -20.68
CA GLY A 132 -24.85 11.61 -19.84
C GLY A 132 -24.79 10.24 -19.15
N VAL A 133 -23.59 9.74 -18.83
CA VAL A 133 -23.38 8.46 -18.15
C VAL A 133 -23.26 8.67 -16.65
N ASN A 134 -24.08 7.99 -15.87
CA ASN A 134 -24.07 8.07 -14.42
C ASN A 134 -23.32 6.89 -13.79
N PRO A 135 -22.10 7.06 -13.24
CA PRO A 135 -21.31 5.97 -12.67
C PRO A 135 -21.95 5.32 -11.43
N TYR A 136 -22.95 5.96 -10.81
CA TYR A 136 -23.65 5.41 -9.64
C TYR A 136 -24.76 4.44 -10.00
N SER A 137 -25.32 4.52 -11.20
CA SER A 137 -26.47 3.71 -11.64
C SER A 137 -26.23 2.86 -12.87
N ASP A 138 -25.35 3.33 -13.76
CA ASP A 138 -25.23 2.74 -15.08
C ASP A 138 -24.26 1.55 -15.10
N THR A 139 -24.53 0.63 -15.99
CA THR A 139 -23.67 -0.49 -16.33
C THR A 139 -23.40 -0.46 -17.81
N LEU A 140 -22.14 -0.57 -18.21
CA LEU A 140 -21.73 -0.56 -19.61
C LEU A 140 -21.08 -1.91 -19.96
N THR A 141 -21.49 -2.48 -21.07
CA THR A 141 -20.70 -3.53 -21.73
C THR A 141 -19.49 -2.92 -22.42
N GLU A 142 -18.48 -3.73 -22.77
CA GLU A 142 -17.33 -3.25 -23.55
C GLU A 142 -17.77 -2.56 -24.85
N ALA A 143 -18.77 -3.11 -25.56
CA ALA A 143 -19.29 -2.51 -26.81
C ALA A 143 -19.91 -1.13 -26.57
N GLN A 144 -20.69 -0.96 -25.51
CA GLN A 144 -21.29 0.34 -25.14
C GLN A 144 -20.20 1.34 -24.74
N TYR A 145 -19.23 0.90 -23.93
CA TYR A 145 -18.07 1.71 -23.57
C TYR A 145 -17.32 2.21 -24.80
N ARG A 146 -17.02 1.31 -25.75
CA ARG A 146 -16.32 1.67 -27.00
C ARG A 146 -17.13 2.62 -27.89
N ALA A 147 -18.45 2.43 -27.95
CA ALA A 147 -19.33 3.31 -28.73
C ALA A 147 -19.39 4.74 -28.16
N LEU A 148 -19.33 4.88 -26.82
CA LEU A 148 -19.40 6.17 -26.14
C LEU A 148 -18.08 6.91 -26.10
N PHE A 149 -16.97 6.20 -25.80
CA PHE A 149 -15.69 6.80 -25.45
C PHE A 149 -14.55 6.45 -26.40
N GLY A 150 -14.72 5.48 -27.29
CA GLY A 150 -13.67 5.01 -28.18
C GLY A 150 -12.51 4.34 -27.44
N LYS A 151 -11.28 4.66 -27.86
CA LYS A 151 -10.04 4.20 -27.19
C LYS A 151 -9.58 5.24 -26.17
N VAL A 152 -9.56 4.86 -24.90
CA VAL A 152 -9.14 5.73 -23.80
C VAL A 152 -7.80 5.28 -23.26
N LEU A 153 -6.80 6.15 -23.31
CA LEU A 153 -5.45 5.87 -22.84
C LEU A 153 -5.21 6.46 -21.46
N HIS A 154 -4.71 5.64 -20.55
CA HIS A 154 -4.32 6.10 -19.21
C HIS A 154 -3.20 7.16 -19.32
N PRO A 155 -3.31 8.32 -18.64
CA PRO A 155 -2.43 9.47 -18.88
C PRO A 155 -0.95 9.21 -18.63
N PHE A 156 -0.59 8.39 -17.64
CA PHE A 156 0.81 8.09 -17.35
C PHE A 156 1.35 6.85 -18.06
N THR A 157 0.51 5.85 -18.31
CA THR A 157 0.98 4.57 -18.84
C THR A 157 0.78 4.44 -20.35
N GLY A 158 -0.08 5.26 -20.96
CA GLY A 158 -0.47 5.17 -22.36
C GLY A 158 -1.22 3.88 -22.72
N VAL A 159 -1.75 3.15 -21.72
CA VAL A 159 -2.41 1.86 -21.91
C VAL A 159 -3.93 2.07 -21.91
N ASP A 160 -4.61 1.44 -22.87
CA ASP A 160 -6.05 1.18 -22.79
C ASP A 160 -6.27 -0.07 -21.95
N TYR A 161 -6.69 0.09 -20.70
CA TYR A 161 -6.81 -1.04 -19.77
C TYR A 161 -7.95 -2.00 -20.11
N VAL A 162 -9.00 -1.55 -20.81
CA VAL A 162 -10.07 -2.43 -21.26
C VAL A 162 -9.54 -3.40 -22.33
N GLU A 163 -8.84 -2.87 -23.34
CA GLU A 163 -8.17 -3.68 -24.38
C GLU A 163 -7.10 -4.59 -23.75
N PHE A 164 -6.19 -4.01 -22.96
CA PHE A 164 -5.07 -4.71 -22.34
C PHE A 164 -5.50 -5.90 -21.49
N TYR A 165 -6.50 -5.74 -20.62
CA TYR A 165 -6.98 -6.84 -19.78
C TYR A 165 -7.76 -7.87 -20.57
N SER A 166 -8.54 -7.45 -21.58
CA SER A 166 -9.26 -8.36 -22.48
C SER A 166 -8.30 -9.27 -23.27
N GLU A 167 -7.26 -8.69 -23.85
CA GLU A 167 -6.22 -9.43 -24.56
C GLU A 167 -5.48 -10.38 -23.61
N LEU A 168 -5.07 -9.90 -22.44
CA LEU A 168 -4.34 -10.68 -21.46
C LEU A 168 -5.12 -11.90 -20.98
N ILE A 169 -6.44 -11.79 -20.79
CA ILE A 169 -7.29 -12.92 -20.43
C ILE A 169 -7.30 -13.95 -21.57
N ARG A 170 -7.51 -13.51 -22.84
CA ARG A 170 -7.55 -14.39 -24.01
C ARG A 170 -6.23 -15.09 -24.28
N GLU A 171 -5.12 -14.37 -24.17
CA GLU A 171 -3.76 -14.92 -24.35
C GLU A 171 -3.44 -16.00 -23.30
N ASN A 172 -4.08 -15.97 -22.14
CA ASN A 172 -3.92 -16.96 -21.09
C ASN A 172 -5.01 -18.05 -21.07
N GLY A 173 -5.76 -18.18 -22.18
CA GLY A 173 -6.60 -19.33 -22.46
C GLY A 173 -8.04 -19.26 -21.97
N ALA A 174 -8.50 -18.12 -21.44
CA ALA A 174 -9.89 -17.91 -21.05
C ALA A 174 -10.64 -17.02 -22.04
N GLU A 175 -11.98 -17.22 -22.11
CA GLU A 175 -12.86 -16.23 -22.72
C GLU A 175 -12.90 -14.97 -21.86
N ALA A 176 -12.86 -13.80 -22.52
CA ALA A 176 -12.93 -12.50 -21.84
C ALA A 176 -14.27 -11.81 -22.12
N GLU A 177 -14.94 -11.38 -21.06
CA GLU A 177 -16.07 -10.47 -21.12
C GLU A 177 -15.82 -9.30 -20.16
N ILE A 178 -15.81 -8.06 -20.66
CA ILE A 178 -15.54 -6.87 -19.87
C ILE A 178 -16.85 -6.10 -19.67
N ILE A 179 -17.12 -5.73 -18.41
CA ILE A 179 -18.23 -4.85 -18.04
C ILE A 179 -17.73 -3.74 -17.12
N LEU A 180 -18.37 -2.59 -17.15
CA LEU A 180 -18.09 -1.48 -16.25
C LEU A 180 -19.33 -1.24 -15.37
N SER A 181 -19.16 -1.31 -14.07
CA SER A 181 -20.22 -1.05 -13.10
C SER A 181 -19.64 -0.81 -11.72
N ASN A 182 -20.24 0.08 -10.94
CA ASN A 182 -19.91 0.29 -9.53
C ASN A 182 -20.83 -0.46 -8.56
N ASN A 183 -21.79 -1.21 -9.08
CA ASN A 183 -22.66 -2.07 -8.27
C ASN A 183 -22.12 -3.52 -8.28
N PRO A 184 -21.56 -4.03 -7.17
CA PRO A 184 -21.01 -5.39 -7.13
C PRO A 184 -22.01 -6.47 -7.55
N LYS A 185 -23.32 -6.26 -7.30
CA LYS A 185 -24.37 -7.24 -7.63
C LYS A 185 -24.55 -7.48 -9.12
N THR A 186 -24.08 -6.56 -9.98
CA THR A 186 -24.17 -6.70 -11.43
C THR A 186 -23.51 -7.98 -11.92
N ILE A 187 -22.41 -8.42 -11.30
CA ILE A 187 -21.69 -9.64 -11.67
C ILE A 187 -22.55 -10.90 -11.54
N LEU A 188 -23.53 -10.91 -10.64
CA LEU A 188 -24.41 -12.07 -10.40
C LEU A 188 -25.34 -12.38 -11.58
N GLN A 189 -25.44 -11.49 -12.56
CA GLN A 189 -26.13 -11.77 -13.84
C GLN A 189 -25.32 -12.72 -14.72
N TYR A 190 -24.04 -12.89 -14.45
CA TYR A 190 -23.09 -13.67 -15.25
C TYR A 190 -22.60 -14.93 -14.53
N THR A 191 -22.32 -14.82 -13.24
CA THR A 191 -21.83 -15.93 -12.43
C THR A 191 -22.03 -15.66 -10.93
N ASP A 192 -22.18 -16.72 -10.16
CA ASP A 192 -22.25 -16.69 -8.69
C ASP A 192 -20.95 -17.05 -7.99
N LYS A 193 -19.85 -17.26 -8.77
CA LYS A 193 -18.49 -17.53 -8.29
C LYS A 193 -17.62 -16.32 -8.56
N VAL A 194 -17.22 -15.64 -7.49
CA VAL A 194 -16.69 -14.29 -7.59
C VAL A 194 -15.36 -14.13 -6.85
N LEU A 195 -14.41 -13.45 -7.49
CA LEU A 195 -13.15 -13.02 -6.93
C LEU A 195 -13.12 -11.48 -6.84
N CYS A 196 -13.19 -10.95 -5.62
CA CYS A 196 -13.07 -9.52 -5.33
C CYS A 196 -11.59 -9.11 -5.35
N CYS A 197 -11.21 -8.21 -6.23
CA CYS A 197 -9.83 -7.77 -6.43
C CYS A 197 -9.56 -6.35 -5.91
N ASP A 198 -10.57 -5.70 -5.37
CA ASP A 198 -10.43 -4.45 -4.62
C ASP A 198 -9.60 -4.68 -3.33
N ILE A 199 -8.72 -3.74 -3.03
CA ILE A 199 -7.72 -3.87 -1.95
C ILE A 199 -8.31 -3.43 -0.62
N HIS A 200 -8.84 -2.21 -0.57
CA HIS A 200 -9.31 -1.59 0.68
C HIS A 200 -10.81 -1.79 0.92
N THR A 201 -11.60 -1.87 -0.15
CA THR A 201 -13.07 -2.00 -0.07
C THR A 201 -13.58 -3.43 -0.11
N ARG A 202 -12.72 -4.43 -0.34
CA ARG A 202 -13.08 -5.85 -0.56
C ARG A 202 -13.99 -6.45 0.52
N ARG A 203 -13.83 -6.08 1.79
CA ARG A 203 -14.69 -6.58 2.88
C ARG A 203 -16.17 -6.18 2.67
N ARG A 204 -16.38 -4.95 2.19
CA ARG A 204 -17.72 -4.46 1.84
C ARG A 204 -18.23 -5.18 0.61
N THR A 205 -17.42 -5.33 -0.42
CA THR A 205 -17.75 -6.00 -1.68
C THR A 205 -18.13 -7.46 -1.43
N LYS A 206 -17.32 -8.22 -0.71
CA LYS A 206 -17.61 -9.61 -0.30
C LYS A 206 -18.95 -9.71 0.44
N ARG A 207 -19.19 -8.85 1.44
CA ARG A 207 -20.45 -8.86 2.21
C ARG A 207 -21.68 -8.58 1.34
N ILE A 208 -21.59 -7.64 0.39
CA ILE A 208 -22.70 -7.33 -0.52
C ILE A 208 -23.05 -8.55 -1.38
N LEU A 209 -22.03 -9.22 -1.94
CA LEU A 209 -22.22 -10.39 -2.80
C LEU A 209 -22.74 -11.61 -2.04
N GLN A 210 -22.21 -11.89 -0.86
CA GLN A 210 -22.71 -12.94 0.02
C GLN A 210 -24.18 -12.73 0.38
N ASN A 211 -24.56 -11.51 0.76
CA ASN A 211 -25.95 -11.16 1.07
C ASN A 211 -26.87 -11.22 -0.17
N ALA A 212 -26.32 -11.13 -1.36
CA ALA A 212 -27.06 -11.24 -2.62
C ALA A 212 -27.14 -12.67 -3.17
N GLY A 213 -26.58 -13.67 -2.46
CA GLY A 213 -26.72 -15.09 -2.78
C GLY A 213 -25.65 -15.67 -3.71
N ALA A 214 -24.48 -15.01 -3.84
CA ALA A 214 -23.35 -15.61 -4.52
C ALA A 214 -22.91 -16.91 -3.83
N SER A 215 -22.62 -17.97 -4.59
CA SER A 215 -22.29 -19.29 -4.06
C SER A 215 -20.86 -19.34 -3.50
N VAL A 216 -19.92 -18.65 -4.17
CA VAL A 216 -18.52 -18.54 -3.74
C VAL A 216 -18.08 -17.08 -3.86
N VAL A 217 -17.63 -16.50 -2.75
CA VAL A 217 -17.11 -15.12 -2.73
C VAL A 217 -15.75 -15.11 -2.06
N LEU A 218 -14.72 -14.93 -2.85
CA LEU A 218 -13.33 -14.83 -2.40
C LEU A 218 -12.76 -13.44 -2.71
N GLY A 219 -11.64 -13.10 -2.11
CA GLY A 219 -10.81 -11.95 -2.49
C GLY A 219 -9.41 -12.40 -2.90
N LEU A 220 -8.59 -11.48 -3.37
CA LEU A 220 -7.17 -11.76 -3.61
C LEU A 220 -6.46 -12.22 -2.33
N ASP A 221 -6.95 -11.80 -1.16
CA ASP A 221 -6.48 -12.23 0.15
C ASP A 221 -6.83 -13.69 0.49
N ASP A 222 -7.68 -14.35 -0.28
CA ASP A 222 -8.01 -15.76 -0.12
C ASP A 222 -7.23 -16.68 -1.07
N ILE A 223 -6.47 -16.12 -2.02
CA ILE A 223 -5.67 -16.87 -3.00
C ILE A 223 -4.20 -16.94 -2.54
N LEU A 224 -3.59 -18.13 -2.55
CA LEU A 224 -2.23 -18.39 -2.04
C LEU A 224 -2.04 -18.01 -0.56
N THR A 225 -3.04 -18.28 0.27
CA THR A 225 -2.92 -18.19 1.74
C THR A 225 -2.06 -19.32 2.33
N GLN A 226 -1.90 -20.41 1.57
CA GLN A 226 -1.00 -21.54 1.83
C GLN A 226 -0.16 -21.82 0.58
N PRO A 227 1.00 -22.47 0.69
CA PRO A 227 1.78 -22.88 -0.46
C PRO A 227 1.00 -23.82 -1.38
N VAL A 228 1.07 -23.58 -2.68
CA VAL A 228 0.48 -24.42 -3.73
C VAL A 228 1.60 -24.83 -4.68
N ASP A 229 1.82 -26.11 -4.88
CA ASP A 229 2.86 -26.68 -5.74
C ASP A 229 4.24 -26.03 -5.53
N GLY A 230 4.62 -25.83 -4.26
CA GLY A 230 5.90 -25.26 -3.87
C GLY A 230 5.99 -23.72 -4.01
N SER A 231 4.86 -23.03 -4.20
CA SER A 231 4.84 -21.56 -4.23
C SER A 231 5.20 -20.94 -2.87
N GLY A 232 5.56 -19.67 -2.89
CA GLY A 232 5.38 -18.80 -1.73
C GLY A 232 3.90 -18.67 -1.35
N CYS A 233 3.65 -18.03 -0.21
CA CYS A 233 2.29 -17.74 0.25
C CYS A 233 2.30 -16.52 1.19
N ASN A 234 1.13 -15.96 1.42
CA ASN A 234 0.92 -15.01 2.52
C ASN A 234 -0.41 -15.35 3.22
N PRO A 235 -0.39 -15.83 4.48
CA PRO A 235 -1.60 -16.25 5.20
C PRO A 235 -2.62 -15.13 5.43
N SER A 236 -2.17 -13.85 5.49
CA SER A 236 -3.02 -12.70 5.81
C SER A 236 -3.48 -11.94 4.58
N TYR A 237 -2.67 -11.90 3.53
CA TYR A 237 -2.89 -11.05 2.37
C TYR A 237 -2.97 -11.80 1.03
N GLY A 238 -2.61 -13.11 1.01
CA GLY A 238 -2.65 -13.89 -0.22
C GLY A 238 -1.91 -13.21 -1.38
N LEU A 239 -2.63 -12.91 -2.46
CA LEU A 239 -2.14 -12.16 -3.62
C LEU A 239 -2.16 -10.64 -3.45
N LEU A 240 -2.79 -10.08 -2.41
CA LEU A 240 -2.77 -8.64 -2.17
C LEU A 240 -1.34 -8.15 -1.92
N GLY A 241 -1.00 -6.98 -2.47
CA GLY A 241 0.35 -6.41 -2.37
C GLY A 241 1.39 -7.15 -3.21
N SER A 242 1.00 -8.14 -4.01
CA SER A 242 1.92 -8.80 -4.94
C SER A 242 2.35 -7.86 -6.07
N ASN A 243 3.56 -8.09 -6.56
CA ASN A 243 4.15 -7.27 -7.61
C ASN A 243 4.86 -8.15 -8.64
N LYS A 244 4.95 -7.66 -9.89
CA LYS A 244 5.64 -8.36 -10.98
C LYS A 244 7.11 -8.60 -10.61
N ALA A 245 7.53 -9.85 -10.65
CA ALA A 245 8.94 -10.22 -10.57
C ALA A 245 9.49 -10.59 -11.97
N THR A 246 8.73 -11.37 -12.73
CA THR A 246 8.99 -11.68 -14.14
C THR A 246 7.68 -11.63 -14.92
N GLU A 247 7.68 -12.00 -16.20
CA GLU A 247 6.45 -12.04 -17.01
C GLU A 247 5.42 -13.06 -16.49
N GLU A 248 5.88 -14.09 -15.77
CA GLU A 248 5.04 -15.19 -15.29
C GLU A 248 5.17 -15.44 -13.76
N THR A 249 5.81 -14.53 -13.03
CA THR A 249 6.03 -14.71 -11.58
C THR A 249 5.73 -13.42 -10.86
N VAL A 250 5.00 -13.53 -9.76
CA VAL A 250 4.77 -12.44 -8.81
C VAL A 250 5.64 -12.63 -7.57
N LYS A 251 6.13 -11.52 -7.03
CA LYS A 251 6.64 -11.40 -5.67
C LYS A 251 5.43 -11.15 -4.78
N LEU A 252 5.20 -12.01 -3.81
CA LEU A 252 4.12 -11.84 -2.83
C LEU A 252 4.51 -10.81 -1.76
N PHE A 253 3.52 -10.28 -1.06
CA PHE A 253 3.75 -9.43 0.09
C PHE A 253 4.51 -10.18 1.18
N PRO A 254 5.45 -9.55 1.93
CA PRO A 254 6.27 -10.28 2.91
C PRO A 254 5.42 -10.83 4.06
N LYS A 255 5.87 -11.93 4.64
CA LYS A 255 5.26 -12.58 5.80
C LYS A 255 6.26 -12.66 6.96
N ASP A 256 5.77 -12.99 8.14
CA ASP A 256 6.61 -13.24 9.34
C ASP A 256 7.58 -12.08 9.64
N CYS A 257 7.15 -10.84 9.36
CA CYS A 257 8.00 -9.66 9.48
C CYS A 257 8.40 -9.35 10.93
N ASP A 258 7.65 -9.79 11.92
CA ASP A 258 7.92 -9.52 13.35
C ASP A 258 9.28 -10.09 13.79
N GLN A 259 9.64 -11.29 13.32
CA GLN A 259 10.94 -11.88 13.61
C GLN A 259 12.10 -11.08 13.00
N PHE A 260 11.92 -10.60 11.78
CA PHE A 260 12.88 -9.73 11.11
C PHE A 260 13.08 -8.43 11.90
N LEU A 261 11.99 -7.76 12.30
CA LEU A 261 12.04 -6.53 13.09
C LEU A 261 12.76 -6.73 14.43
N ALA A 262 12.42 -7.80 15.15
CA ALA A 262 13.03 -8.12 16.43
C ALA A 262 14.55 -8.31 16.31
N ARG A 263 15.02 -8.99 15.26
CA ARG A 263 16.45 -9.19 15.00
C ARG A 263 17.16 -7.89 14.70
N VAL A 264 16.60 -7.05 13.83
CA VAL A 264 17.19 -5.75 13.48
C VAL A 264 17.27 -4.85 14.72
N ALA A 265 16.17 -4.71 15.46
CA ALA A 265 16.10 -3.87 16.66
C ALA A 265 17.08 -4.34 17.75
N ALA A 266 17.16 -5.65 18.00
CA ALA A 266 18.09 -6.22 18.98
C ALA A 266 19.56 -5.97 18.60
N SER A 267 19.91 -6.22 17.32
CA SER A 267 21.29 -6.03 16.85
C SER A 267 21.70 -4.54 16.84
N LEU A 268 20.79 -3.62 16.46
CA LEU A 268 21.05 -2.18 16.57
C LEU A 268 21.27 -1.77 18.03
N LYS A 269 20.45 -2.28 18.96
CA LYS A 269 20.60 -2.01 20.39
C LYS A 269 21.93 -2.52 20.94
N GLU A 270 22.32 -3.73 20.58
CA GLU A 270 23.60 -4.32 21.00
C GLU A 270 24.79 -3.48 20.53
N GLN A 271 24.78 -3.04 19.26
CA GLN A 271 25.92 -2.35 18.67
C GLN A 271 25.97 -0.85 18.98
N THR A 272 24.83 -0.22 19.29
CA THR A 272 24.76 1.25 19.51
C THR A 272 24.40 1.65 20.93
N GLY A 273 23.84 0.74 21.72
CA GLY A 273 23.23 1.03 23.02
C GLY A 273 21.92 1.81 22.93
N LYS A 274 21.37 2.05 21.72
CA LYS A 274 20.16 2.85 21.47
C LYS A 274 18.94 1.98 21.23
N ASN A 275 17.77 2.42 21.70
CA ASN A 275 16.50 1.82 21.39
C ASN A 275 15.96 2.47 20.10
N ILE A 276 16.20 1.81 18.99
CA ILE A 276 15.81 2.26 17.64
C ILE A 276 14.55 1.50 17.25
N GLU A 277 13.55 2.21 16.78
CA GLU A 277 12.34 1.63 16.26
C GLU A 277 12.58 1.10 14.84
N VAL A 278 11.91 0.00 14.50
CA VAL A 278 12.04 -0.63 13.18
C VAL A 278 10.67 -0.88 12.59
N MET A 279 10.53 -0.68 11.28
CA MET A 279 9.29 -1.01 10.56
C MET A 279 9.59 -1.55 9.16
N VAL A 280 8.67 -2.37 8.67
CA VAL A 280 8.57 -2.67 7.25
C VAL A 280 7.51 -1.74 6.66
N TYR A 281 7.80 -1.12 5.53
CA TYR A 281 6.85 -0.22 4.85
C TYR A 281 6.62 -0.67 3.40
N GLY A 282 5.42 -0.41 2.93
CA GLY A 282 4.99 -0.57 1.54
C GLY A 282 4.59 0.77 0.93
N ASP A 283 3.63 0.77 0.02
CA ASP A 283 3.15 1.97 -0.63
C ASP A 283 2.54 2.96 0.38
N GLY A 284 3.04 4.18 0.35
CA GLY A 284 2.51 5.29 1.14
C GLY A 284 1.25 5.90 0.55
N ALA A 285 0.73 6.92 1.25
CA ALA A 285 -0.49 7.63 0.86
C ALA A 285 -0.17 9.04 0.37
N PHE A 286 -0.17 9.26 -0.95
CA PHE A 286 -0.13 10.58 -1.57
C PHE A 286 -1.01 10.63 -2.81
N LYS A 287 -1.42 11.83 -3.23
CA LYS A 287 -2.24 12.03 -4.41
C LYS A 287 -1.53 12.92 -5.42
N ASP A 288 -1.36 12.40 -6.63
CA ASP A 288 -0.95 13.22 -7.77
C ASP A 288 -2.13 14.09 -8.26
N PRO A 289 -1.97 15.43 -8.33
CA PRO A 289 -3.07 16.31 -8.71
C PRO A 289 -3.40 16.29 -10.20
N VAL A 290 -2.48 15.86 -11.07
CA VAL A 290 -2.67 15.79 -12.52
C VAL A 290 -3.27 14.44 -12.92
N GLY A 291 -2.63 13.34 -12.51
CA GLY A 291 -3.12 11.99 -12.79
C GLY A 291 -4.24 11.53 -11.88
N LYS A 292 -4.53 12.27 -10.81
CA LYS A 292 -5.55 11.95 -9.80
C LYS A 292 -5.33 10.59 -9.11
N ILE A 293 -4.12 10.07 -9.11
CA ILE A 293 -3.75 8.75 -8.60
C ILE A 293 -3.39 8.84 -7.12
N TRP A 294 -3.83 7.85 -6.33
CA TRP A 294 -3.39 7.59 -4.96
C TRP A 294 -2.45 6.38 -4.94
N GLU A 295 -1.27 6.53 -4.40
CA GLU A 295 -0.33 5.41 -4.26
C GLU A 295 -0.66 4.60 -2.99
N LEU A 296 -1.64 3.72 -3.08
CA LEU A 296 -2.15 2.88 -1.99
C LEU A 296 -2.46 1.47 -2.51
N ALA A 297 -1.58 0.91 -3.35
CA ALA A 297 -1.81 -0.40 -3.94
C ALA A 297 -1.43 -1.57 -3.02
N ASP A 298 -0.71 -1.33 -1.92
CA ASP A 298 -0.46 -2.33 -0.90
C ASP A 298 -1.65 -2.45 0.08
N PRO A 299 -1.87 -3.64 0.68
CA PRO A 299 -3.00 -3.86 1.59
C PRO A 299 -2.90 -3.04 2.88
N VAL A 300 -1.68 -2.67 3.28
CA VAL A 300 -1.36 -1.79 4.43
C VAL A 300 -0.06 -1.05 4.16
N VAL A 301 0.08 0.17 4.68
CA VAL A 301 1.31 0.96 4.57
C VAL A 301 2.47 0.33 5.36
N SER A 302 2.17 -0.30 6.50
CA SER A 302 3.18 -1.01 7.29
C SER A 302 2.65 -2.37 7.76
N PRO A 303 3.16 -3.48 7.20
CA PRO A 303 2.75 -4.83 7.62
C PRO A 303 3.28 -5.21 9.01
N ALA A 304 4.37 -4.61 9.47
CA ALA A 304 4.94 -4.86 10.79
C ALA A 304 5.80 -3.70 11.28
N TYR A 305 5.82 -3.48 12.59
CA TYR A 305 6.56 -2.42 13.25
C TYR A 305 6.80 -2.73 14.73
N THR A 306 7.84 -2.12 15.32
CA THR A 306 8.11 -2.23 16.74
C THR A 306 7.10 -1.44 17.58
N PRO A 307 6.83 -1.84 18.86
CA PRO A 307 5.77 -1.26 19.68
C PRO A 307 5.84 0.26 19.87
N GLY A 308 7.02 0.87 19.79
CA GLY A 308 7.16 2.33 19.93
C GLY A 308 6.56 3.15 18.79
N LEU A 309 6.14 2.49 17.70
CA LEU A 309 5.44 3.09 16.56
C LEU A 309 3.92 2.92 16.61
N GLU A 310 3.39 2.28 17.66
CA GLU A 310 1.94 2.13 17.82
C GLU A 310 1.29 3.48 18.18
N GLY A 311 0.08 3.71 17.67
CA GLY A 311 -0.75 4.86 18.02
C GLY A 311 -0.83 5.94 16.96
N THR A 312 -1.22 7.13 17.41
CA THR A 312 -1.43 8.33 16.60
C THR A 312 -0.63 9.50 17.16
N PRO A 313 -0.30 10.52 16.35
CA PRO A 313 0.35 11.72 16.86
C PRO A 313 -0.46 12.38 17.98
N ASN A 314 0.23 12.70 19.08
CA ASN A 314 -0.34 13.46 20.21
C ASN A 314 0.30 14.85 20.26
N GLU A 315 -0.04 15.71 19.31
CA GLU A 315 0.61 16.99 19.04
C GLU A 315 -0.31 18.16 19.35
N VAL A 316 0.26 19.22 19.88
CA VAL A 316 -0.41 20.51 20.06
C VAL A 316 -0.14 21.43 18.86
N LYS A 317 -1.13 22.18 18.46
CA LYS A 317 -0.99 23.21 17.43
C LYS A 317 -0.42 24.49 18.04
N LEU A 318 0.87 24.75 17.81
CA LEU A 318 1.58 25.89 18.39
C LEU A 318 0.87 27.22 18.10
N LYS A 319 0.39 27.41 16.87
CA LYS A 319 -0.36 28.59 16.49
C LYS A 319 -1.64 28.77 17.35
N TYR A 320 -2.37 27.68 17.60
CA TYR A 320 -3.57 27.73 18.45
C TYR A 320 -3.23 28.19 19.87
N LEU A 321 -2.16 27.66 20.47
CA LEU A 321 -1.69 28.10 21.79
C LEU A 321 -1.30 29.58 21.80
N ALA A 322 -0.55 30.03 20.81
CA ALA A 322 -0.12 31.42 20.70
C ALA A 322 -1.30 32.39 20.51
N ASP A 323 -2.26 32.06 19.64
CA ASP A 323 -3.36 32.93 19.29
C ASP A 323 -4.50 32.94 20.34
N ASN A 324 -4.60 31.88 21.18
CA ASN A 324 -5.71 31.72 22.13
C ASN A 324 -5.23 31.70 23.59
N ASN A 325 -4.49 30.65 24.00
CA ASN A 325 -4.12 30.47 25.40
C ASN A 325 -3.10 31.53 25.89
N PHE A 326 -2.21 31.95 25.03
CA PHE A 326 -1.08 32.82 25.35
C PHE A 326 -1.03 34.08 24.48
N ALA A 327 -2.18 34.53 23.95
CA ALA A 327 -2.26 35.70 23.07
C ALA A 327 -1.72 37.02 23.71
N HIS A 328 -1.62 37.06 25.05
CA HIS A 328 -1.10 38.19 25.80
C HIS A 328 0.43 38.15 25.99
N LEU A 329 1.08 37.06 25.56
CA LEU A 329 2.55 36.88 25.69
C LEU A 329 3.23 37.06 24.34
N SER A 330 4.53 37.41 24.39
CA SER A 330 5.39 37.53 23.19
C SER A 330 6.85 37.16 23.51
N GLY A 331 7.68 36.96 22.49
CA GLY A 331 9.10 36.64 22.63
C GLY A 331 9.35 35.40 23.50
N ASP A 332 10.35 35.49 24.36
CA ASP A 332 10.80 34.37 25.23
C ASP A 332 9.69 33.94 26.21
N ALA A 333 8.90 34.85 26.74
CA ALA A 333 7.80 34.51 27.64
C ALA A 333 6.73 33.63 26.96
N LEU A 334 6.43 33.88 25.69
CA LEU A 334 5.53 33.01 24.90
C LEU A 334 6.17 31.65 24.62
N LYS A 335 7.45 31.61 24.27
CA LYS A 335 8.21 30.39 24.02
C LYS A 335 8.22 29.49 25.28
N ASP A 336 8.48 30.08 26.44
CA ASP A 336 8.53 29.37 27.73
C ASP A 336 7.15 28.82 28.13
N ALA A 337 6.09 29.61 27.96
CA ALA A 337 4.73 29.19 28.24
C ALA A 337 4.29 28.02 27.34
N ILE A 338 4.54 28.10 26.03
CA ILE A 338 4.26 27.02 25.08
C ILE A 338 5.08 25.78 25.43
N SER A 339 6.36 25.93 25.75
CA SER A 339 7.24 24.82 26.13
C SER A 339 6.76 24.15 27.40
N ALA A 340 6.32 24.91 28.39
CA ALA A 340 5.73 24.38 29.62
C ALA A 340 4.44 23.61 29.33
N TYR A 341 3.58 24.14 28.46
CA TYR A 341 2.35 23.47 28.05
C TYR A 341 2.64 22.12 27.38
N ILE A 342 3.60 22.06 26.44
CA ILE A 342 3.97 20.83 25.73
C ILE A 342 4.49 19.77 26.71
N ARG A 343 5.29 20.16 27.73
CA ARG A 343 5.81 19.22 28.74
C ARG A 343 4.72 18.64 29.64
N ASN A 344 3.66 19.40 29.88
CA ASN A 344 2.57 19.05 30.82
C ASN A 344 1.26 18.68 30.10
N LYS A 345 1.26 18.55 28.79
CA LYS A 345 0.06 18.21 28.02
C LYS A 345 -0.48 16.82 28.38
N ASP A 346 -1.77 16.64 28.24
CA ASP A 346 -2.44 15.36 28.45
C ASP A 346 -1.86 14.27 27.56
N ALA A 347 -1.88 13.04 28.05
CA ALA A 347 -1.43 11.86 27.31
C ALA A 347 -2.31 11.59 26.05
N ASP A 348 -3.57 12.05 26.06
CA ASP A 348 -4.49 12.00 24.93
C ASP A 348 -5.17 13.36 24.72
N LEU A 349 -4.87 13.98 23.58
CA LEU A 349 -5.45 15.26 23.15
C LEU A 349 -6.61 15.08 22.17
N LYS A 350 -7.09 13.86 21.99
CA LYS A 350 -8.17 13.56 21.03
C LYS A 350 -9.43 14.34 21.37
N GLY A 351 -9.98 15.05 20.39
CA GLY A 351 -11.17 15.88 20.56
C GLY A 351 -10.92 17.27 21.17
N GLN A 352 -9.72 17.56 21.63
CA GLN A 352 -9.38 18.88 22.17
C GLN A 352 -9.08 19.88 21.05
N MET A 353 -9.48 21.15 21.23
CA MET A 353 -9.26 22.22 20.25
C MET A 353 -7.77 22.47 19.98
N VAL A 354 -6.92 22.27 20.97
CA VAL A 354 -5.47 22.47 20.89
C VAL A 354 -4.79 21.49 19.91
N SER A 355 -5.41 20.34 19.64
CA SER A 355 -4.91 19.35 18.66
C SER A 355 -5.58 19.44 17.29
N GLN A 356 -6.54 20.33 17.08
CA GLN A 356 -7.23 20.47 15.81
C GLN A 356 -6.30 20.89 14.67
N GLY A 357 -6.46 20.22 13.55
CA GLY A 357 -5.62 20.43 12.36
C GLY A 357 -4.31 19.65 12.35
N THR A 358 -4.05 18.80 13.37
CA THR A 358 -3.05 17.75 13.27
C THR A 358 -3.63 16.59 12.43
N THR A 359 -2.78 15.82 11.76
CA THR A 359 -3.22 14.74 10.86
C THR A 359 -3.67 13.53 11.68
N PRO A 360 -4.96 13.13 11.68
CA PRO A 360 -5.46 12.03 12.51
C PRO A 360 -5.18 10.67 11.85
N ARG A 361 -3.89 10.34 11.66
CA ARG A 361 -3.44 9.08 11.06
C ARG A 361 -2.58 8.31 12.04
N ARG A 362 -2.41 7.00 11.80
CA ARG A 362 -1.46 6.20 12.56
C ARG A 362 -0.04 6.71 12.33
N LEU A 363 0.81 6.58 13.34
CA LEU A 363 2.24 6.88 13.22
C LEU A 363 2.89 6.07 12.10
N THR A 364 2.52 4.80 11.98
CA THR A 364 3.01 3.88 10.93
C THR A 364 2.65 4.34 9.53
N ASP A 365 1.45 4.92 9.33
CA ASP A 365 1.04 5.44 8.02
C ASP A 365 1.82 6.70 7.64
N LEU A 366 2.07 7.58 8.62
CA LEU A 366 2.83 8.81 8.41
C LEU A 366 4.31 8.53 8.15
N ILE A 367 4.92 7.70 9.01
CA ILE A 367 6.35 7.36 8.92
C ILE A 367 6.61 6.47 7.70
N GLY A 368 5.72 5.52 7.42
CA GLY A 368 5.82 4.67 6.22
C GLY A 368 5.71 5.48 4.93
N SER A 369 4.76 6.44 4.86
CA SER A 369 4.65 7.35 3.70
C SER A 369 5.88 8.25 3.55
N LEU A 370 6.45 8.76 4.65
CA LEU A 370 7.70 9.51 4.63
C LEU A 370 8.87 8.65 4.13
N ALA A 371 8.94 7.39 4.55
CA ALA A 371 9.95 6.45 4.10
C ALA A 371 9.81 6.15 2.60
N ASP A 372 8.60 5.88 2.13
CA ASP A 372 8.30 5.61 0.72
C ASP A 372 8.71 6.79 -0.18
N LEU A 373 8.32 8.01 0.18
CA LEU A 373 8.72 9.22 -0.55
C LEU A 373 10.23 9.51 -0.50
N THR A 374 10.93 9.04 0.54
CA THR A 374 12.38 9.23 0.69
C THR A 374 13.17 8.21 -0.12
N SER A 375 12.77 6.93 -0.08
CA SER A 375 13.55 5.84 -0.64
C SER A 375 13.66 5.94 -2.17
N GLY A 376 12.59 6.20 -2.84
CA GLY A 376 12.51 6.07 -4.30
C GLY A 376 12.84 4.65 -4.76
N SER A 377 12.03 4.08 -5.64
CA SER A 377 12.37 2.84 -6.34
C SER A 377 13.29 3.14 -7.53
N GLY A 378 14.26 2.30 -7.81
CA GLY A 378 15.13 2.43 -8.97
C GLY A 378 16.60 2.55 -8.61
N ASP A 379 17.36 3.37 -9.33
CA ASP A 379 18.83 3.42 -9.30
C ASP A 379 19.43 4.10 -8.07
N LYS A 380 18.64 4.69 -7.19
CA LYS A 380 19.10 5.24 -5.89
C LYS A 380 19.68 4.17 -4.97
N GLY A 381 19.13 2.95 -5.03
CA GLY A 381 19.58 1.81 -4.22
C GLY A 381 19.41 1.99 -2.72
N THR A 382 18.32 2.67 -2.31
CA THR A 382 18.03 3.04 -0.92
C THR A 382 16.78 2.33 -0.36
N PRO A 383 16.80 1.00 -0.19
CA PRO A 383 15.66 0.23 0.32
C PRO A 383 15.47 0.39 1.83
N ILE A 384 16.38 1.04 2.50
CA ILE A 384 16.38 1.33 3.93
C ILE A 384 16.27 2.85 4.10
N VAL A 385 15.42 3.29 5.00
CA VAL A 385 15.29 4.71 5.35
C VAL A 385 15.51 4.91 6.83
N LEU A 386 16.43 5.78 7.19
CA LEU A 386 16.65 6.21 8.56
C LEU A 386 15.94 7.54 8.79
N ILE A 387 15.01 7.56 9.75
CA ILE A 387 14.26 8.75 10.13
C ILE A 387 14.63 9.13 11.55
N GLN A 388 15.19 10.32 11.73
CA GLN A 388 15.69 10.82 13.02
C GLN A 388 14.86 12.02 13.47
N GLY A 389 14.63 12.13 14.79
CA GLY A 389 13.95 13.26 15.40
C GLY A 389 12.46 13.36 15.09
N TYR A 390 11.82 12.31 14.57
CA TYR A 390 10.39 12.32 14.27
C TYR A 390 9.53 12.55 15.52
N PHE A 391 9.96 12.04 16.65
CA PHE A 391 9.29 12.17 17.96
C PHE A 391 9.75 13.36 18.77
N ASP A 392 10.66 14.16 18.25
CA ASP A 392 11.08 15.39 18.91
C ASP A 392 10.00 16.45 18.82
N ASN A 393 9.96 17.33 19.81
CA ASN A 393 9.00 18.43 19.86
C ASN A 393 9.73 19.76 20.11
N TYR A 394 8.98 20.85 20.12
CA TYR A 394 9.51 22.21 20.23
C TYR A 394 10.30 22.48 21.53
N THR A 395 10.28 21.55 22.51
CA THR A 395 10.98 21.72 23.80
C THR A 395 12.33 21.02 23.87
N LYS A 396 12.80 20.37 22.79
CA LYS A 396 14.06 19.63 22.70
C LYS A 396 15.16 20.37 21.97
#